data_68beba2c2c5cb20a8704513df04a2260
#
_entry.id   68beba2c2c5cb20a8704513df04a2260
#
_cell.length_a   1.000
_cell.length_b   1.000
_cell.length_c   1.000
_cell.angle_alpha   90.00
_cell.angle_beta   90.00
_cell.angle_gamma   90.00
#
_symmetry.space_group_name_H-M   'P 1'
#
loop_
_entity.id
_entity.type
_entity.pdbx_description
1 polymer ?
#
loop_
_entity_poly.entity_id
_entity_poly.type
_entity_poly.pdbx_seq_one_letter_code
_entity_poly.pdbx_strand_id
1 'polypeptide(L)'
;MKNYSPTLFVEINDLEYVFAAGERDKNNHFKLIYKNAVPNLGINNHKISDFDLTYNAIKENIYLIEQKLNFTFKDTILILNTFHCSFINLTGYKKLNGSQILEENITYILNSLKSTIDDFEAQKKILHIFNSKYCLDNEKIENLPIGLFGDFYSHELSFCLIHNNDYKNLNNIFNKCNLKIKKILLKNFVEGTYLINKNKNLDTFFKIEINENSSQLFYFENFALKFAQNFNFGSDLILSDISKVTSLKKDIVRKILSNHILTQETPDQDFIEKKLFDNENYRKIKKKLLFEIAVARIQELSEVILIKNINLISFNKKKSTVILRINDKSNMKCFEESYRLFFSKENYFIFKFIENIKIENLLDNADQLVYCGWKKEAIPVIHAKKSLLAKFFDTLFN
;
A
#
# COMPACT_ATOMS: atom_id res chain seq x y z
N MET A 1 -10.54 -26.43 24.44
CA MET A 1 -9.47 -25.45 24.20
C MET A 1 -9.38 -25.23 22.72
N LYS A 2 -9.69 -24.01 22.22
CA LYS A 2 -9.40 -23.67 20.83
C LYS A 2 -7.86 -23.49 20.76
N ASN A 3 -7.15 -24.51 20.27
CA ASN A 3 -5.76 -24.34 19.88
C ASN A 3 -5.76 -23.37 18.70
N TYR A 4 -5.31 -22.15 18.93
CA TYR A 4 -5.08 -21.21 17.85
C TYR A 4 -3.87 -21.71 17.06
N SER A 5 -4.14 -22.24 15.88
CA SER A 5 -3.08 -22.65 14.96
C SER A 5 -2.35 -21.39 14.44
N PRO A 6 -1.03 -21.45 14.30
CA PRO A 6 -0.27 -20.32 13.76
C PRO A 6 -0.71 -20.02 12.33
N THR A 7 -0.74 -18.72 11.99
CA THR A 7 -1.01 -18.23 10.64
C THR A 7 0.31 -17.94 9.93
N LEU A 8 0.47 -18.48 8.72
CA LEU A 8 1.61 -18.19 7.85
C LEU A 8 1.35 -16.92 7.03
N PHE A 9 2.32 -16.02 7.03
CA PHE A 9 2.37 -14.83 6.20
C PHE A 9 3.58 -14.90 5.27
N VAL A 10 3.37 -14.56 4.01
CA VAL A 10 4.45 -14.40 3.05
C VAL A 10 4.32 -13.00 2.44
N GLU A 11 5.28 -12.12 2.72
CA GLU A 11 5.38 -10.82 2.07
C GLU A 11 6.34 -10.92 0.88
N ILE A 12 5.91 -10.41 -0.27
CA ILE A 12 6.73 -10.30 -1.48
C ILE A 12 6.96 -8.83 -1.75
N ASN A 13 8.22 -8.39 -1.65
CA ASN A 13 8.63 -7.05 -2.02
C ASN A 13 9.77 -7.06 -3.05
N ASP A 14 10.22 -5.90 -3.52
CA ASP A 14 11.21 -5.79 -4.59
C ASP A 14 12.60 -6.35 -4.22
N LEU A 15 12.93 -6.38 -2.93
CA LEU A 15 14.26 -6.75 -2.44
C LEU A 15 14.31 -8.14 -1.84
N GLU A 16 13.22 -8.57 -1.20
CA GLU A 16 13.19 -9.79 -0.39
C GLU A 16 11.83 -10.44 -0.32
N TYR A 17 11.82 -11.73 0.01
CA TYR A 17 10.65 -12.45 0.53
C TYR A 17 10.75 -12.45 2.05
N VAL A 18 9.70 -12.06 2.73
CA VAL A 18 9.60 -12.16 4.19
C VAL A 18 8.61 -13.24 4.57
N PHE A 19 9.10 -14.27 5.26
CA PHE A 19 8.29 -15.36 5.80
C PHE A 19 8.09 -15.12 7.28
N ALA A 20 6.86 -15.16 7.74
CA ALA A 20 6.54 -14.95 9.13
C ALA A 20 5.39 -15.86 9.57
N ALA A 21 5.41 -16.28 10.83
CA ALA A 21 4.30 -16.96 11.46
C ALA A 21 3.91 -16.24 12.74
N GLY A 22 2.62 -16.11 12.96
CA GLY A 22 2.06 -15.49 14.15
C GLY A 22 0.88 -16.28 14.68
N GLU A 23 0.60 -16.13 15.95
CA GLU A 23 -0.54 -16.74 16.63
C GLU A 23 -1.26 -15.71 17.48
N ARG A 24 -2.56 -15.97 17.76
CA ARG A 24 -3.29 -15.16 18.75
C ARG A 24 -3.38 -15.93 20.06
N ASP A 25 -3.14 -15.20 21.14
CA ASP A 25 -3.33 -15.74 22.48
C ASP A 25 -4.83 -15.77 22.88
N LYS A 26 -5.11 -16.24 24.08
CA LYS A 26 -6.48 -16.32 24.62
C LYS A 26 -7.15 -14.94 24.75
N ASN A 27 -6.36 -13.89 24.85
CA ASN A 27 -6.80 -12.51 24.98
C ASN A 27 -6.88 -11.81 23.60
N ASN A 28 -6.75 -12.58 22.50
CA ASN A 28 -6.73 -12.09 21.12
C ASN A 28 -5.54 -11.19 20.77
N HIS A 29 -4.45 -11.21 21.56
CA HIS A 29 -3.22 -10.50 21.22
C HIS A 29 -2.43 -11.30 20.18
N PHE A 30 -1.99 -10.63 19.14
CA PHE A 30 -1.15 -11.21 18.11
C PHE A 30 0.30 -11.29 18.60
N LYS A 31 0.91 -12.47 18.44
CA LYS A 31 2.31 -12.73 18.77
C LYS A 31 3.04 -13.27 17.54
N LEU A 32 4.09 -12.58 17.13
CA LEU A 32 5.00 -13.08 16.10
C LEU A 32 5.88 -14.19 16.72
N ILE A 33 5.82 -15.41 16.16
CA ILE A 33 6.56 -16.58 16.65
C ILE A 33 7.75 -16.94 15.77
N TYR A 34 7.73 -16.50 14.49
CA TYR A 34 8.82 -16.72 13.55
C TYR A 34 8.89 -15.59 12.53
N LYS A 35 10.12 -15.23 12.13
CA LYS A 35 10.39 -14.35 10.99
C LYS A 35 11.70 -14.75 10.33
N ASN A 36 11.70 -14.81 9.01
CA ASN A 36 12.89 -14.91 8.17
C ASN A 36 12.72 -14.04 6.92
N ALA A 37 13.80 -13.46 6.44
CA ALA A 37 13.82 -12.70 5.19
C ALA A 37 14.94 -13.22 4.31
N VAL A 38 14.65 -13.43 3.04
CA VAL A 38 15.61 -13.92 2.04
C VAL A 38 15.53 -13.05 0.79
N PRO A 39 16.63 -12.90 0.03
CA PRO A 39 16.62 -12.10 -1.18
C PRO A 39 15.51 -12.55 -2.14
N ASN A 40 14.90 -11.57 -2.82
CA ASN A 40 13.94 -11.85 -3.86
C ASN A 40 14.67 -12.40 -5.09
N LEU A 41 14.44 -13.68 -5.39
CA LEU A 41 14.95 -14.36 -6.56
C LEU A 41 13.80 -14.70 -7.50
N GLY A 42 13.97 -14.38 -8.79
CA GLY A 42 13.01 -14.73 -9.83
C GLY A 42 11.88 -13.70 -10.05
N ILE A 43 11.84 -12.59 -9.31
CA ILE A 43 10.92 -11.48 -9.57
C ILE A 43 11.73 -10.25 -10.02
N ASN A 44 11.45 -9.74 -11.21
CA ASN A 44 12.08 -8.55 -11.76
C ASN A 44 11.01 -7.64 -12.41
N ASN A 45 11.21 -6.34 -12.32
CA ASN A 45 10.29 -5.36 -12.91
C ASN A 45 8.82 -5.64 -12.54
N HIS A 46 8.58 -5.94 -11.27
CA HIS A 46 7.26 -6.20 -10.69
C HIS A 46 6.52 -7.41 -11.28
N LYS A 47 7.23 -8.38 -11.84
CA LYS A 47 6.68 -9.61 -12.44
C LYS A 47 7.54 -10.81 -12.06
N ILE A 48 6.92 -11.99 -12.00
CA ILE A 48 7.64 -13.25 -11.94
C ILE A 48 8.33 -13.47 -13.28
N SER A 49 9.67 -13.29 -13.30
CA SER A 49 10.53 -13.47 -14.47
C SER A 49 11.10 -14.87 -14.59
N ASP A 50 11.28 -15.55 -13.44
CA ASP A 50 11.72 -16.93 -13.35
C ASP A 50 10.86 -17.66 -12.32
N PHE A 51 10.04 -18.58 -12.85
CA PHE A 51 9.10 -19.33 -12.03
C PHE A 51 9.80 -20.31 -11.09
N ASP A 52 10.83 -21.01 -11.57
CA ASP A 52 11.49 -22.07 -10.80
C ASP A 52 12.35 -21.48 -9.70
N LEU A 53 13.07 -20.40 -9.95
CA LEU A 53 13.78 -19.66 -8.89
C LEU A 53 12.83 -19.16 -7.82
N THR A 54 11.71 -18.54 -8.20
CA THR A 54 10.69 -18.06 -7.27
C THR A 54 10.08 -19.21 -6.47
N TYR A 55 9.70 -20.30 -7.15
CA TYR A 55 9.12 -21.47 -6.50
C TYR A 55 10.08 -22.11 -5.48
N ASN A 56 11.33 -22.35 -5.87
CA ASN A 56 12.32 -22.98 -5.01
C ASN A 56 12.61 -22.12 -3.77
N ALA A 57 12.81 -20.82 -3.95
CA ALA A 57 13.01 -19.90 -2.83
C ALA A 57 11.84 -19.92 -1.84
N ILE A 58 10.60 -19.92 -2.34
CA ILE A 58 9.40 -19.95 -1.50
C ILE A 58 9.27 -21.33 -0.82
N LYS A 59 9.43 -22.41 -1.56
CA LYS A 59 9.32 -23.79 -1.05
C LYS A 59 10.31 -24.08 0.08
N GLU A 60 11.57 -23.75 -0.12
CA GLU A 60 12.63 -23.96 0.87
C GLU A 60 12.35 -23.23 2.18
N ASN A 61 11.91 -21.99 2.09
CA ASN A 61 11.63 -21.19 3.28
C ASN A 61 10.34 -21.62 4.00
N ILE A 62 9.32 -22.09 3.28
CA ILE A 62 8.13 -22.71 3.88
C ILE A 62 8.55 -23.96 4.63
N TYR A 63 9.37 -24.83 4.02
CA TYR A 63 9.87 -26.02 4.67
C TYR A 63 10.66 -25.72 5.95
N LEU A 64 11.54 -24.72 5.91
CA LEU A 64 12.33 -24.30 7.08
C LEU A 64 11.46 -23.81 8.25
N ILE A 65 10.42 -23.02 7.96
CA ILE A 65 9.51 -22.53 9.00
C ILE A 65 8.65 -23.67 9.58
N GLU A 66 8.16 -24.58 8.74
CA GLU A 66 7.41 -25.76 9.19
C GLU A 66 8.24 -26.69 10.10
N GLN A 67 9.49 -26.94 9.72
CA GLN A 67 10.44 -27.67 10.52
C GLN A 67 10.69 -27.01 11.88
N LYS A 68 10.96 -25.70 11.86
CA LYS A 68 11.29 -24.95 13.07
C LYS A 68 10.13 -24.86 14.06
N LEU A 69 8.91 -24.76 13.54
CA LEU A 69 7.70 -24.67 14.36
C LEU A 69 7.08 -26.05 14.66
N ASN A 70 7.59 -27.13 14.05
CA ASN A 70 6.99 -28.47 14.07
C ASN A 70 5.49 -28.42 13.74
N PHE A 71 5.14 -27.64 12.71
CA PHE A 71 3.77 -27.38 12.30
C PHE A 71 3.67 -27.27 10.77
N THR A 72 2.75 -28.02 10.16
CA THR A 72 2.49 -27.99 8.71
C THR A 72 1.34 -27.03 8.40
N PHE A 73 1.62 -26.01 7.59
CA PHE A 73 0.62 -25.05 7.17
C PHE A 73 -0.24 -25.59 6.02
N LYS A 74 -1.51 -25.23 6.01
CA LYS A 74 -2.46 -25.55 4.92
C LYS A 74 -2.80 -24.35 4.08
N ASP A 75 -2.68 -23.17 4.66
CA ASP A 75 -2.96 -21.89 3.98
C ASP A 75 -1.98 -20.82 4.41
N THR A 76 -1.96 -19.73 3.61
CA THR A 76 -1.11 -18.58 3.84
C THR A 76 -1.84 -17.28 3.50
N ILE A 77 -1.47 -16.19 4.17
CA ILE A 77 -1.83 -14.82 3.81
C ILE A 77 -0.67 -14.24 3.01
N LEU A 78 -0.95 -13.83 1.78
CA LEU A 78 0.05 -13.24 0.90
C LEU A 78 -0.05 -11.73 0.94
N ILE A 79 1.06 -11.04 1.22
CA ILE A 79 1.16 -9.58 1.27
C ILE A 79 2.02 -9.13 0.10
N LEU A 80 1.44 -8.36 -0.83
CA LEU A 80 2.13 -7.89 -2.03
C LEU A 80 2.53 -6.42 -1.92
N ASN A 81 3.80 -6.14 -2.22
CA ASN A 81 4.33 -4.78 -2.31
C ASN A 81 5.01 -4.48 -3.66
N THR A 82 5.24 -5.50 -4.49
CA THR A 82 6.02 -5.35 -5.73
C THR A 82 5.16 -5.35 -6.99
N PHE A 83 4.04 -6.06 -7.02
CA PHE A 83 3.25 -6.20 -8.24
C PHE A 83 2.49 -4.93 -8.61
N HIS A 84 2.42 -4.63 -9.91
CA HIS A 84 1.62 -3.52 -10.40
C HIS A 84 0.13 -3.80 -10.22
N CYS A 85 -0.51 -2.96 -9.43
CA CYS A 85 -1.96 -2.94 -9.28
C CYS A 85 -2.53 -1.68 -9.92
N SER A 86 -3.62 -1.83 -10.68
CA SER A 86 -4.38 -0.72 -11.22
C SER A 86 -5.66 -0.50 -10.42
N PHE A 87 -6.11 0.75 -10.36
CA PHE A 87 -7.34 1.13 -9.68
C PHE A 87 -8.32 1.69 -10.69
N ILE A 88 -9.57 1.22 -10.63
CA ILE A 88 -10.67 1.71 -11.45
C ILE A 88 -11.83 2.06 -10.52
N ASN A 89 -12.32 3.29 -10.63
CA ASN A 89 -13.46 3.77 -9.85
C ASN A 89 -14.68 3.81 -10.76
N LEU A 90 -15.73 3.09 -10.40
CA LEU A 90 -17.00 3.06 -11.13
C LEU A 90 -18.16 3.38 -10.21
N THR A 91 -19.16 4.07 -10.75
CA THR A 91 -20.41 4.36 -10.04
C THR A 91 -21.55 3.60 -10.69
N GLY A 92 -22.22 2.77 -9.89
CA GLY A 92 -23.46 2.12 -10.27
C GLY A 92 -24.68 2.89 -9.76
N TYR A 93 -25.79 2.75 -10.46
CA TYR A 93 -27.01 3.49 -10.19
C TYR A 93 -28.21 2.55 -10.10
N LYS A 94 -29.15 2.92 -9.24
CA LYS A 94 -30.45 2.27 -9.14
C LYS A 94 -31.55 3.30 -8.96
N LYS A 95 -32.53 3.30 -9.88
CA LYS A 95 -33.77 4.07 -9.74
C LYS A 95 -34.72 3.29 -8.82
N LEU A 96 -35.21 3.94 -7.78
CA LEU A 96 -36.05 3.35 -6.73
C LEU A 96 -37.51 3.78 -6.83
N ASN A 97 -37.78 4.99 -7.38
CA ASN A 97 -39.13 5.56 -7.52
C ASN A 97 -39.89 5.58 -6.18
N GLY A 98 -39.28 6.09 -5.13
CA GLY A 98 -39.87 6.14 -3.78
C GLY A 98 -39.84 4.83 -3.01
N SER A 99 -39.26 3.75 -3.54
CA SER A 99 -39.15 2.49 -2.82
C SER A 99 -37.94 2.44 -1.86
N GLN A 100 -37.96 1.46 -0.97
CA GLN A 100 -36.90 1.22 0.01
C GLN A 100 -35.66 0.59 -0.63
N ILE A 101 -34.47 0.99 -0.19
CA ILE A 101 -33.22 0.34 -0.57
C ILE A 101 -33.10 -1.01 0.14
N LEU A 102 -32.98 -2.07 -0.64
CA LEU A 102 -32.81 -3.45 -0.17
C LEU A 102 -31.36 -3.91 -0.41
N GLU A 103 -30.91 -4.93 0.30
CA GLU A 103 -29.60 -5.57 0.07
C GLU A 103 -29.42 -6.07 -1.37
N GLU A 104 -30.54 -6.48 -2.01
CA GLU A 104 -30.55 -6.89 -3.41
C GLU A 104 -30.17 -5.76 -4.36
N ASN A 105 -30.52 -4.50 -4.06
CA ASN A 105 -30.14 -3.35 -4.88
C ASN A 105 -28.64 -3.12 -4.84
N ILE A 106 -28.03 -3.28 -3.66
CA ILE A 106 -26.59 -3.14 -3.47
C ILE A 106 -25.85 -4.27 -4.16
N THR A 107 -26.30 -5.52 -3.97
CA THR A 107 -25.74 -6.72 -4.60
C THR A 107 -25.85 -6.63 -6.12
N TYR A 108 -26.97 -6.12 -6.65
CA TYR A 108 -27.14 -5.89 -8.09
C TYR A 108 -26.09 -4.92 -8.64
N ILE A 109 -25.89 -3.76 -7.99
CA ILE A 109 -24.90 -2.77 -8.41
C ILE A 109 -23.49 -3.39 -8.37
N LEU A 110 -23.14 -4.06 -7.27
CA LEU A 110 -21.83 -4.71 -7.10
C LEU A 110 -21.56 -5.72 -8.21
N ASN A 111 -22.52 -6.61 -8.49
CA ASN A 111 -22.37 -7.65 -9.50
C ASN A 111 -22.33 -7.06 -10.93
N SER A 112 -23.15 -6.04 -11.20
CA SER A 112 -23.16 -5.34 -12.49
C SER A 112 -21.80 -4.68 -12.77
N LEU A 113 -21.27 -3.92 -11.80
CA LEU A 113 -19.98 -3.26 -11.95
C LEU A 113 -18.83 -4.24 -12.02
N LYS A 114 -18.91 -5.36 -11.26
CA LYS A 114 -17.92 -6.43 -11.36
C LYS A 114 -17.93 -7.08 -12.75
N SER A 115 -19.09 -7.39 -13.30
CA SER A 115 -19.19 -7.92 -14.69
C SER A 115 -18.59 -6.93 -15.68
N THR A 116 -18.89 -5.64 -15.55
CA THR A 116 -18.29 -4.59 -16.38
C THR A 116 -16.76 -4.62 -16.33
N ILE A 117 -16.17 -4.75 -15.14
CA ILE A 117 -14.71 -4.85 -14.99
C ILE A 117 -14.19 -6.13 -15.64
N ASP A 118 -14.83 -7.28 -15.42
CA ASP A 118 -14.42 -8.56 -16.00
C ASP A 118 -14.45 -8.53 -17.55
N ASP A 119 -15.39 -7.77 -18.14
CA ASP A 119 -15.52 -7.60 -19.58
C ASP A 119 -14.45 -6.64 -20.17
N PHE A 120 -14.24 -5.47 -19.55
CA PHE A 120 -13.30 -4.46 -20.07
C PHE A 120 -11.83 -4.75 -19.71
N GLU A 121 -11.58 -5.41 -18.59
CA GLU A 121 -10.26 -5.72 -18.07
C GLU A 121 -10.00 -7.22 -18.01
N ALA A 122 -10.37 -7.96 -19.08
CA ALA A 122 -10.31 -9.43 -19.14
C ALA A 122 -8.92 -10.04 -18.82
N GLN A 123 -7.84 -9.24 -18.97
CA GLN A 123 -6.48 -9.65 -18.63
C GLN A 123 -6.11 -9.41 -17.15
N LYS A 124 -7.02 -8.87 -16.36
CA LYS A 124 -6.78 -8.55 -14.95
C LYS A 124 -7.73 -9.32 -14.03
N LYS A 125 -7.32 -9.47 -12.78
CA LYS A 125 -8.08 -10.10 -11.70
C LYS A 125 -8.33 -9.10 -10.59
N ILE A 126 -9.57 -9.03 -10.14
CA ILE A 126 -9.94 -8.20 -8.99
C ILE A 126 -9.35 -8.81 -7.72
N LEU A 127 -8.53 -8.04 -6.99
CA LEU A 127 -8.01 -8.39 -5.66
C LEU A 127 -8.87 -7.82 -4.54
N HIS A 128 -9.26 -6.55 -4.66
CA HIS A 128 -10.06 -5.83 -3.68
C HIS A 128 -11.14 -5.01 -4.35
N ILE A 129 -12.28 -4.86 -3.68
CA ILE A 129 -13.35 -3.93 -4.04
C ILE A 129 -13.62 -3.09 -2.80
N PHE A 130 -13.55 -1.76 -2.93
CA PHE A 130 -13.82 -0.86 -1.83
C PHE A 130 -15.07 -0.03 -2.07
N ASN A 131 -15.91 0.08 -1.04
CA ASN A 131 -17.06 0.96 -1.01
C ASN A 131 -16.58 2.39 -0.74
N SER A 132 -16.49 3.23 -1.78
CA SER A 132 -15.92 4.56 -1.63
C SER A 132 -16.95 5.65 -1.35
N LYS A 133 -18.14 5.58 -1.95
CA LYS A 133 -19.17 6.60 -1.74
C LYS A 133 -20.57 6.05 -1.95
N TYR A 134 -21.51 6.50 -1.11
CA TYR A 134 -22.94 6.26 -1.25
C TYR A 134 -23.67 7.59 -1.40
N CYS A 135 -24.65 7.66 -2.30
CA CYS A 135 -25.54 8.81 -2.40
C CYS A 135 -26.98 8.34 -2.56
N LEU A 136 -27.91 8.98 -1.86
CA LEU A 136 -29.35 8.83 -2.01
C LEU A 136 -29.92 10.21 -2.34
N ASP A 137 -30.66 10.31 -3.44
CA ASP A 137 -31.23 11.55 -3.95
C ASP A 137 -30.25 12.72 -4.04
N ASN A 138 -29.01 12.40 -4.54
CA ASN A 138 -27.84 13.28 -4.66
C ASN A 138 -27.18 13.71 -3.34
N GLU A 139 -27.67 13.28 -2.19
CA GLU A 139 -27.03 13.52 -0.91
C GLU A 139 -26.05 12.41 -0.56
N LYS A 140 -24.83 12.79 -0.11
CA LYS A 140 -23.81 11.85 0.33
C LYS A 140 -24.21 11.25 1.68
N ILE A 141 -24.13 9.91 1.78
CA ILE A 141 -24.44 9.15 2.99
C ILE A 141 -23.18 8.43 3.47
N GLU A 142 -22.95 8.38 4.77
CA GLU A 142 -21.75 7.76 5.37
C GLU A 142 -21.78 6.24 5.37
N ASN A 143 -22.95 5.66 5.63
CA ASN A 143 -23.17 4.21 5.72
C ASN A 143 -24.04 3.71 4.59
N LEU A 144 -24.05 2.39 4.36
CA LEU A 144 -24.96 1.75 3.41
C LEU A 144 -26.41 2.08 3.80
N PRO A 145 -27.19 2.69 2.91
CA PRO A 145 -28.53 3.21 3.22
C PRO A 145 -29.62 2.14 3.12
N ILE A 146 -29.35 0.91 3.57
CA ILE A 146 -30.33 -0.18 3.58
C ILE A 146 -31.51 0.20 4.50
N GLY A 147 -32.71 0.04 3.99
CA GLY A 147 -33.91 0.38 4.71
C GLY A 147 -34.41 1.80 4.51
N LEU A 148 -33.61 2.71 3.92
CA LEU A 148 -34.07 4.07 3.60
C LEU A 148 -34.88 4.09 2.30
N PHE A 149 -35.87 5.00 2.25
CA PHE A 149 -36.64 5.28 1.05
C PHE A 149 -36.01 6.40 0.26
N GLY A 150 -36.11 6.37 -1.07
CA GLY A 150 -35.59 7.41 -1.96
C GLY A 150 -35.98 7.14 -3.41
N ASP A 151 -35.65 8.08 -4.27
CA ASP A 151 -35.94 7.98 -5.71
C ASP A 151 -34.74 7.44 -6.49
N PHE A 152 -33.53 7.79 -6.07
CA PHE A 152 -32.32 7.49 -6.82
C PHE A 152 -31.12 7.17 -5.91
N TYR A 153 -30.63 5.95 -6.02
CA TYR A 153 -29.45 5.51 -5.28
C TYR A 153 -28.24 5.36 -6.21
N SER A 154 -27.07 5.87 -5.78
CA SER A 154 -25.79 5.64 -6.43
C SER A 154 -24.74 5.11 -5.48
N HIS A 155 -23.91 4.22 -5.98
CA HIS A 155 -22.87 3.57 -5.23
C HIS A 155 -21.56 3.56 -6.05
N GLU A 156 -20.57 4.25 -5.54
CA GLU A 156 -19.22 4.26 -6.13
C GLU A 156 -18.35 3.19 -5.49
N LEU A 157 -17.76 2.36 -6.34
CA LEU A 157 -16.84 1.29 -5.98
C LEU A 157 -15.45 1.54 -6.57
N SER A 158 -14.42 1.26 -5.79
CA SER A 158 -13.02 1.25 -6.24
C SER A 158 -12.54 -0.19 -6.37
N PHE A 159 -12.17 -0.58 -7.57
CA PHE A 159 -11.65 -1.90 -7.89
C PHE A 159 -10.12 -1.86 -7.93
N CYS A 160 -9.48 -2.73 -7.17
CA CYS A 160 -8.04 -2.97 -7.25
C CYS A 160 -7.78 -4.24 -8.05
N LEU A 161 -7.00 -4.11 -9.12
CA LEU A 161 -6.78 -5.16 -10.11
C LEU A 161 -5.30 -5.52 -10.20
N ILE A 162 -5.01 -6.81 -10.34
CA ILE A 162 -3.69 -7.35 -10.67
C ILE A 162 -3.73 -8.03 -12.04
N HIS A 163 -2.59 -8.13 -12.73
CA HIS A 163 -2.51 -8.87 -13.98
C HIS A 163 -2.83 -10.35 -13.75
N ASN A 164 -3.67 -10.93 -14.63
CA ASN A 164 -4.18 -12.30 -14.47
C ASN A 164 -3.06 -13.36 -14.47
N ASN A 165 -1.99 -13.13 -15.25
CA ASN A 165 -0.84 -14.03 -15.27
C ASN A 165 -0.09 -14.02 -13.94
N ASP A 166 0.11 -12.84 -13.33
CA ASP A 166 0.77 -12.75 -12.02
C ASP A 166 -0.06 -13.44 -10.94
N TYR A 167 -1.38 -13.21 -10.95
CA TYR A 167 -2.30 -13.91 -10.05
C TYR A 167 -2.24 -15.43 -10.21
N LYS A 168 -2.26 -15.94 -11.46
CA LYS A 168 -2.17 -17.37 -11.75
C LYS A 168 -0.82 -17.96 -11.34
N ASN A 169 0.28 -17.27 -11.64
CA ASN A 169 1.62 -17.71 -11.26
C ASN A 169 1.79 -17.81 -9.75
N LEU A 170 1.34 -16.80 -9.00
CA LEU A 170 1.35 -16.82 -7.53
C LEU A 170 0.56 -18.02 -7.00
N ASN A 171 -0.70 -18.21 -7.45
CA ASN A 171 -1.50 -19.35 -7.02
C ASN A 171 -0.84 -20.69 -7.37
N ASN A 172 -0.23 -20.82 -8.54
CA ASN A 172 0.44 -22.04 -8.96
C ASN A 172 1.68 -22.36 -8.07
N ILE A 173 2.49 -21.33 -7.75
CA ILE A 173 3.64 -21.49 -6.85
C ILE A 173 3.20 -22.02 -5.47
N PHE A 174 2.21 -21.37 -4.84
CA PHE A 174 1.75 -21.77 -3.52
C PHE A 174 1.03 -23.12 -3.54
N ASN A 175 0.25 -23.41 -4.58
CA ASN A 175 -0.38 -24.74 -4.75
C ASN A 175 0.67 -25.86 -4.88
N LYS A 176 1.77 -25.62 -5.62
CA LYS A 176 2.90 -26.58 -5.69
C LYS A 176 3.62 -26.75 -4.33
N CYS A 177 3.51 -25.78 -3.44
CA CYS A 177 3.97 -25.90 -2.05
C CYS A 177 2.91 -26.54 -1.11
N ASN A 178 1.81 -27.08 -1.64
CA ASN A 178 0.66 -27.59 -0.90
C ASN A 178 -0.02 -26.55 0.02
N LEU A 179 0.09 -25.28 -0.32
CA LEU A 179 -0.52 -24.18 0.41
C LEU A 179 -1.61 -23.50 -0.42
N LYS A 180 -2.75 -23.24 0.22
CA LYS A 180 -3.80 -22.40 -0.36
C LYS A 180 -3.59 -20.95 0.04
N ILE A 181 -3.62 -20.05 -0.92
CA ILE A 181 -3.65 -18.61 -0.61
C ILE A 181 -5.05 -18.27 -0.06
N LYS A 182 -5.12 -17.94 1.23
CA LYS A 182 -6.37 -17.58 1.91
C LYS A 182 -6.85 -16.20 1.50
N LYS A 183 -5.93 -15.23 1.44
CA LYS A 183 -6.18 -13.88 0.94
C LYS A 183 -4.88 -13.27 0.42
N ILE A 184 -4.99 -12.47 -0.62
CA ILE A 184 -3.93 -11.59 -1.11
C ILE A 184 -4.26 -10.19 -0.62
N LEU A 185 -3.32 -9.56 0.07
CA LEU A 185 -3.43 -8.21 0.59
C LEU A 185 -2.35 -7.32 -0.04
N LEU A 186 -2.70 -6.11 -0.42
CA LEU A 186 -1.68 -5.10 -0.76
C LEU A 186 -1.06 -4.57 0.53
N LYS A 187 0.27 -4.53 0.61
CA LYS A 187 0.98 -3.99 1.78
C LYS A 187 0.50 -2.59 2.14
N ASN A 188 0.35 -1.73 1.15
CA ASN A 188 -0.08 -0.35 1.35
C ASN A 188 -1.54 -0.22 1.80
N PHE A 189 -2.40 -1.18 1.47
CA PHE A 189 -3.73 -1.28 2.05
C PHE A 189 -3.65 -1.67 3.54
N VAL A 190 -2.84 -2.68 3.88
CA VAL A 190 -2.62 -3.10 5.27
C VAL A 190 -2.05 -1.94 6.10
N GLU A 191 -1.05 -1.24 5.60
CA GLU A 191 -0.45 -0.09 6.28
C GLU A 191 -1.46 1.07 6.44
N GLY A 192 -2.23 1.36 5.38
CA GLY A 192 -3.25 2.41 5.41
C GLY A 192 -4.34 2.13 6.45
N THR A 193 -4.84 0.90 6.52
CA THR A 193 -5.83 0.50 7.53
C THR A 193 -5.26 0.52 8.95
N TYR A 194 -3.98 0.17 9.12
CA TYR A 194 -3.29 0.32 10.41
C TYR A 194 -3.23 1.79 10.86
N LEU A 195 -2.88 2.71 9.95
CA LEU A 195 -2.85 4.15 10.25
C LEU A 195 -4.23 4.69 10.64
N ILE A 196 -5.28 4.25 9.95
CA ILE A 196 -6.68 4.58 10.25
C ILE A 196 -7.07 4.06 11.65
N ASN A 197 -6.72 2.81 11.97
CA ASN A 197 -7.02 2.21 13.27
C ASN A 197 -6.31 2.94 14.43
N LYS A 198 -5.11 3.47 14.18
CA LYS A 198 -4.35 4.29 15.16
C LYS A 198 -4.91 5.71 15.31
N ASN A 199 -5.53 6.24 14.27
CA ASN A 199 -6.09 7.60 14.27
C ASN A 199 -7.49 7.58 13.62
N LYS A 200 -8.52 7.47 14.44
CA LYS A 200 -9.92 7.37 14.00
C LYS A 200 -10.42 8.56 13.16
N ASN A 201 -9.75 9.71 13.23
CA ASN A 201 -10.08 10.89 12.45
C ASN A 201 -9.39 10.91 11.08
N LEU A 202 -8.61 9.89 10.75
CA LEU A 202 -7.89 9.76 9.49
C LEU A 202 -8.75 8.96 8.50
N ASP A 203 -9.69 9.61 7.85
CA ASP A 203 -10.59 8.99 6.87
C ASP A 203 -10.16 9.23 5.42
N THR A 204 -9.51 10.37 5.16
CA THR A 204 -9.08 10.81 3.82
C THR A 204 -7.66 11.34 3.88
N PHE A 205 -6.74 10.69 3.14
CA PHE A 205 -5.32 11.04 3.17
C PHE A 205 -4.56 10.52 1.96
N PHE A 206 -3.43 11.19 1.68
CA PHE A 206 -2.40 10.70 0.79
C PHE A 206 -1.30 10.02 1.61
N LYS A 207 -0.93 8.80 1.26
CA LYS A 207 0.24 8.11 1.77
C LYS A 207 1.30 8.12 0.69
N ILE A 208 2.44 8.73 0.96
CA ILE A 208 3.55 8.86 0.02
C ILE A 208 4.76 8.16 0.61
N GLU A 209 5.40 7.34 -0.20
CA GLU A 209 6.65 6.70 0.12
C GLU A 209 7.71 7.11 -0.89
N ILE A 210 8.83 7.63 -0.39
CA ILE A 210 9.99 7.96 -1.22
C ILE A 210 11.10 6.99 -0.83
N ASN A 211 11.40 6.06 -1.74
CA ASN A 211 12.53 5.16 -1.63
C ASN A 211 13.74 5.75 -2.37
N GLU A 212 14.86 5.03 -2.39
CA GLU A 212 16.07 5.48 -3.08
C GLU A 212 15.83 5.70 -4.59
N ASN A 213 15.23 4.72 -5.29
CA ASN A 213 15.05 4.73 -6.76
C ASN A 213 13.59 4.77 -7.22
N SER A 214 12.65 4.77 -6.33
CA SER A 214 11.22 4.77 -6.65
C SER A 214 10.43 5.57 -5.64
N SER A 215 9.28 6.07 -6.05
CA SER A 215 8.31 6.68 -5.15
C SER A 215 6.92 6.10 -5.40
N GLN A 216 6.09 6.10 -4.38
CA GLN A 216 4.74 5.57 -4.45
C GLN A 216 3.78 6.55 -3.80
N LEU A 217 2.62 6.71 -4.42
CA LEU A 217 1.52 7.51 -3.92
C LEU A 217 0.27 6.65 -3.81
N PHE A 218 -0.38 6.68 -2.66
CA PHE A 218 -1.66 6.04 -2.40
C PHE A 218 -2.65 7.08 -1.89
N TYR A 219 -3.88 6.99 -2.38
CA TYR A 219 -4.94 7.88 -1.93
C TYR A 219 -6.07 7.07 -1.30
N PHE A 220 -6.36 7.41 -0.07
CA PHE A 220 -7.51 6.91 0.69
C PHE A 220 -8.57 8.00 0.79
N GLU A 221 -9.82 7.65 0.53
CA GLU A 221 -10.97 8.55 0.70
C GLU A 221 -12.10 7.81 1.43
N ASN A 222 -12.61 8.39 2.50
CA ASN A 222 -13.64 7.79 3.34
C ASN A 222 -13.29 6.34 3.75
N PHE A 223 -12.02 6.12 4.16
CA PHE A 223 -11.47 4.81 4.56
C PHE A 223 -11.31 3.78 3.42
N ALA A 224 -11.59 4.13 2.18
CA ALA A 224 -11.42 3.27 1.00
C ALA A 224 -10.12 3.61 0.26
N LEU A 225 -9.34 2.61 -0.14
CA LEU A 225 -8.20 2.82 -1.01
C LEU A 225 -8.70 3.02 -2.45
N LYS A 226 -8.52 4.21 -3.00
CA LYS A 226 -9.09 4.60 -4.30
C LYS A 226 -8.09 4.68 -5.43
N PHE A 227 -6.81 4.91 -5.11
CA PHE A 227 -5.82 5.17 -6.14
C PHE A 227 -4.43 4.81 -5.65
N ALA A 228 -3.60 4.34 -6.58
CA ALA A 228 -2.18 4.16 -6.39
C ALA A 228 -1.43 4.55 -7.67
N GLN A 229 -0.26 5.13 -7.49
CA GLN A 229 0.65 5.48 -8.57
C GLN A 229 2.09 5.23 -8.15
N ASN A 230 2.85 4.58 -9.03
CA ASN A 230 4.28 4.36 -8.87
C ASN A 230 5.05 5.34 -9.75
N PHE A 231 6.20 5.78 -9.27
CA PHE A 231 7.14 6.64 -9.98
C PHE A 231 8.51 5.97 -9.99
N ASN A 232 9.18 5.98 -11.15
CA ASN A 232 10.52 5.40 -11.34
C ASN A 232 11.62 6.41 -10.96
N PHE A 233 11.40 7.15 -9.87
CA PHE A 233 12.37 8.07 -9.29
C PHE A 233 12.16 8.16 -7.76
N GLY A 234 13.22 8.49 -7.06
CA GLY A 234 13.19 8.63 -5.59
C GLY A 234 14.26 9.60 -5.10
N SER A 235 14.71 9.42 -3.87
CA SER A 235 15.68 10.32 -3.21
C SER A 235 17.05 10.33 -3.90
N ASP A 236 17.42 9.31 -4.68
CA ASP A 236 18.67 9.29 -5.46
C ASP A 236 18.78 10.44 -6.47
N LEU A 237 17.66 11.03 -6.91
CA LEU A 237 17.69 12.23 -7.74
C LEU A 237 18.37 13.39 -7.03
N ILE A 238 18.14 13.56 -5.72
CA ILE A 238 18.77 14.61 -4.92
C ILE A 238 20.30 14.42 -4.92
N LEU A 239 20.74 13.18 -4.66
CA LEU A 239 22.17 12.84 -4.70
C LEU A 239 22.76 13.06 -6.09
N SER A 240 22.02 12.68 -7.12
CA SER A 240 22.45 12.84 -8.53
C SER A 240 22.63 14.31 -8.89
N ASP A 241 21.72 15.18 -8.48
CA ASP A 241 21.80 16.61 -8.78
C ASP A 241 22.96 17.28 -8.02
N ILE A 242 23.10 16.99 -6.74
CA ILE A 242 24.25 17.46 -5.96
C ILE A 242 25.55 16.98 -6.61
N SER A 243 25.64 15.70 -6.97
CA SER A 243 26.81 15.11 -7.63
C SER A 243 27.15 15.82 -8.95
N LYS A 244 26.15 16.08 -9.80
CA LYS A 244 26.32 16.76 -11.09
C LYS A 244 26.79 18.19 -10.92
N VAL A 245 26.14 18.98 -10.06
CA VAL A 245 26.45 20.41 -9.87
C VAL A 245 27.80 20.59 -9.20
N THR A 246 28.13 19.75 -8.22
CA THR A 246 29.40 19.86 -7.48
C THR A 246 30.54 19.07 -8.12
N SER A 247 30.24 18.20 -9.11
CA SER A 247 31.15 17.23 -9.70
C SER A 247 31.78 16.28 -8.67
N LEU A 248 31.08 16.01 -7.55
CA LEU A 248 31.46 15.00 -6.55
C LEU A 248 30.85 13.65 -6.88
N LYS A 249 31.52 12.56 -6.53
CA LYS A 249 30.90 11.23 -6.59
C LYS A 249 29.76 11.11 -5.61
N LYS A 250 28.70 10.36 -5.98
CA LYS A 250 27.52 10.15 -5.13
C LYS A 250 27.85 9.65 -3.73
N ASP A 251 28.86 8.77 -3.60
CA ASP A 251 29.26 8.22 -2.30
C ASP A 251 29.83 9.29 -1.38
N ILE A 252 30.60 10.24 -1.95
CA ILE A 252 31.08 11.41 -1.20
C ILE A 252 29.93 12.30 -0.80
N VAL A 253 28.99 12.58 -1.72
CA VAL A 253 27.78 13.35 -1.39
C VAL A 253 27.00 12.67 -0.26
N ARG A 254 26.77 11.36 -0.34
CA ARG A 254 26.09 10.56 0.69
C ARG A 254 26.79 10.66 2.04
N LYS A 255 28.11 10.58 2.04
CA LYS A 255 28.95 10.74 3.25
C LYS A 255 28.85 12.15 3.81
N ILE A 256 28.81 13.20 2.99
CA ILE A 256 28.64 14.58 3.43
C ILE A 256 27.28 14.76 4.08
N LEU A 257 26.20 14.31 3.44
CA LEU A 257 24.83 14.43 3.96
C LEU A 257 24.62 13.64 5.25
N SER A 258 25.30 12.51 5.43
CA SER A 258 25.23 11.74 6.68
C SER A 258 25.99 12.38 7.86
N ASN A 259 27.01 13.21 7.58
CA ASN A 259 27.85 13.84 8.60
C ASN A 259 27.43 15.29 8.95
N HIS A 260 26.55 15.89 8.15
CA HIS A 260 26.14 17.29 8.34
C HIS A 260 24.63 17.46 8.33
N ILE A 261 24.13 18.30 9.23
CA ILE A 261 22.77 18.81 9.18
C ILE A 261 22.82 20.09 8.34
N LEU A 262 22.21 20.06 7.17
CA LEU A 262 22.12 21.20 6.26
C LEU A 262 20.77 21.88 6.46
N THR A 263 20.78 23.19 6.72
CA THR A 263 19.57 23.99 6.93
C THR A 263 19.63 25.28 6.11
N GLN A 264 18.52 25.98 6.06
CA GLN A 264 18.46 27.32 5.45
C GLN A 264 19.40 28.32 6.14
N GLU A 265 19.67 28.13 7.45
CA GLU A 265 20.53 29.00 8.26
C GLU A 265 22.02 28.64 8.11
N THR A 266 22.37 27.63 7.32
CA THR A 266 23.76 27.27 7.07
C THR A 266 24.52 28.47 6.54
N PRO A 267 25.64 28.92 7.19
CA PRO A 267 26.35 30.11 6.80
C PRO A 267 26.94 30.02 5.38
N ASP A 268 26.93 31.15 4.65
CA ASP A 268 27.45 31.22 3.29
C ASP A 268 28.94 30.91 3.17
N GLN A 269 29.70 31.06 4.27
CA GLN A 269 31.12 30.79 4.33
C GLN A 269 31.47 29.43 4.92
N ASP A 270 30.45 28.58 5.17
CA ASP A 270 30.68 27.22 5.64
C ASP A 270 30.94 26.28 4.46
N PHE A 271 32.15 25.70 4.43
CA PHE A 271 32.61 24.85 3.35
C PHE A 271 32.71 23.40 3.79
N ILE A 272 32.63 22.48 2.81
CA ILE A 272 32.81 21.05 3.04
C ILE A 272 34.26 20.80 3.45
N GLU A 273 34.45 20.03 4.51
CA GLU A 273 35.75 19.73 5.05
C GLU A 273 36.59 18.84 4.13
N LYS A 274 37.87 19.14 4.00
CA LYS A 274 38.82 18.40 3.14
C LYS A 274 38.80 16.87 3.39
N LYS A 275 38.67 16.45 4.65
CA LYS A 275 38.62 15.04 5.05
C LYS A 275 37.51 14.20 4.43
N LEU A 276 36.44 14.87 3.93
CA LEU A 276 35.27 14.20 3.34
C LEU A 276 35.43 13.90 1.85
N PHE A 277 36.51 14.44 1.21
CA PHE A 277 36.74 14.24 -0.23
C PHE A 277 37.38 12.89 -0.55
N ASP A 278 37.80 12.11 0.47
CA ASP A 278 38.51 10.84 0.32
C ASP A 278 39.70 10.94 -0.69
N ASN A 279 39.60 10.26 -1.83
CA ASN A 279 40.64 10.26 -2.89
C ASN A 279 40.38 11.31 -3.98
N GLU A 280 39.38 12.18 -3.83
CA GLU A 280 39.15 13.27 -4.78
C GLU A 280 39.94 14.53 -4.41
N ASN A 281 40.26 15.31 -5.42
CA ASN A 281 40.94 16.59 -5.21
C ASN A 281 39.99 17.53 -4.44
N TYR A 282 40.48 18.09 -3.34
CA TYR A 282 39.73 19.05 -2.55
C TYR A 282 39.32 20.25 -3.38
N ARG A 283 38.04 20.62 -3.26
CA ARG A 283 37.45 21.82 -3.86
C ARG A 283 36.67 22.59 -2.79
N LYS A 284 36.71 23.89 -2.88
CA LYS A 284 36.03 24.75 -1.93
C LYS A 284 34.54 24.83 -2.31
N ILE A 285 33.72 23.91 -1.77
CA ILE A 285 32.29 23.83 -2.04
C ILE A 285 31.53 24.29 -0.79
N LYS A 286 30.57 25.22 -0.97
CA LYS A 286 29.74 25.73 0.12
C LYS A 286 28.70 24.66 0.52
N LYS A 287 28.53 24.44 1.82
CA LYS A 287 27.46 23.55 2.34
C LYS A 287 26.06 24.05 1.98
N LYS A 288 25.85 25.39 1.98
CA LYS A 288 24.57 26.00 1.57
C LYS A 288 24.18 25.65 0.15
N LEU A 289 25.12 25.54 -0.80
CA LEU A 289 24.85 25.12 -2.17
C LEU A 289 24.21 23.72 -2.22
N LEU A 290 24.72 22.77 -1.40
CA LEU A 290 24.14 21.43 -1.34
C LEU A 290 22.70 21.47 -0.84
N PHE A 291 22.45 22.30 0.16
CA PHE A 291 21.10 22.49 0.71
C PHE A 291 20.16 23.06 -0.38
N GLU A 292 20.54 24.11 -1.08
CA GLU A 292 19.74 24.75 -2.12
C GLU A 292 19.39 23.80 -3.26
N ILE A 293 20.36 22.96 -3.71
CA ILE A 293 20.13 21.94 -4.74
C ILE A 293 19.13 20.90 -4.23
N ALA A 294 19.30 20.40 -3.00
CA ALA A 294 18.41 19.43 -2.42
C ALA A 294 16.98 19.96 -2.29
N VAL A 295 16.82 21.18 -1.79
CA VAL A 295 15.54 21.86 -1.61
C VAL A 295 14.80 22.03 -2.94
N ALA A 296 15.51 22.50 -3.99
CA ALA A 296 14.92 22.62 -5.33
C ALA A 296 14.41 21.27 -5.87
N ARG A 297 15.15 20.17 -5.66
CA ARG A 297 14.70 18.84 -6.06
C ARG A 297 13.53 18.35 -5.23
N ILE A 298 13.51 18.59 -3.92
CA ILE A 298 12.39 18.21 -3.04
C ILE A 298 11.11 18.96 -3.47
N GLN A 299 11.23 20.23 -3.83
CA GLN A 299 10.11 20.98 -4.38
C GLN A 299 9.56 20.31 -5.64
N GLU A 300 10.43 19.98 -6.60
CA GLU A 300 10.01 19.31 -7.83
C GLU A 300 9.37 17.95 -7.57
N LEU A 301 9.93 17.13 -6.66
CA LEU A 301 9.34 15.86 -6.25
C LEU A 301 7.92 16.07 -5.71
N SER A 302 7.70 17.07 -4.85
CA SER A 302 6.37 17.36 -4.31
C SER A 302 5.38 17.79 -5.39
N GLU A 303 5.84 18.56 -6.36
CA GLU A 303 5.00 19.01 -7.48
C GLU A 303 4.58 17.83 -8.37
N VAL A 304 5.51 16.98 -8.76
CA VAL A 304 5.24 15.83 -9.64
C VAL A 304 4.40 14.76 -8.94
N ILE A 305 4.72 14.44 -7.68
CA ILE A 305 4.03 13.36 -6.97
C ILE A 305 2.62 13.79 -6.56
N LEU A 306 2.43 15.03 -6.07
CA LEU A 306 1.19 15.44 -5.42
C LEU A 306 0.54 16.69 -6.05
N ILE A 307 1.27 17.82 -6.09
CA ILE A 307 0.66 19.14 -6.31
C ILE A 307 0.16 19.28 -7.74
N LYS A 308 1.03 19.00 -8.72
CA LYS A 308 0.76 19.11 -10.17
C LYS A 308 0.41 17.77 -10.82
N ASN A 309 0.19 16.74 -10.02
CA ASN A 309 -0.14 15.41 -10.53
C ASN A 309 -1.51 15.42 -11.21
N ILE A 310 -1.50 15.25 -12.53
CA ILE A 310 -2.71 15.28 -13.37
C ILE A 310 -3.68 14.11 -13.05
N ASN A 311 -3.17 12.98 -12.60
CA ASN A 311 -3.98 11.82 -12.24
C ASN A 311 -4.80 12.03 -10.95
N LEU A 312 -4.50 13.12 -10.21
CA LEU A 312 -5.22 13.48 -8.98
C LEU A 312 -6.25 14.60 -9.19
N ILE A 313 -6.50 15.05 -10.41
CA ILE A 313 -7.41 16.17 -10.68
C ILE A 313 -8.85 15.86 -10.27
N SER A 314 -9.28 14.62 -10.48
CA SER A 314 -10.64 14.15 -10.15
C SER A 314 -10.88 13.92 -8.65
N PHE A 315 -9.82 13.88 -7.84
CA PHE A 315 -9.94 13.59 -6.41
C PHE A 315 -10.08 14.87 -5.57
N ASN A 316 -10.91 14.80 -4.53
CA ASN A 316 -11.06 15.92 -3.60
C ASN A 316 -9.84 16.04 -2.69
N LYS A 317 -8.98 17.02 -2.96
CA LYS A 317 -7.75 17.25 -2.19
C LYS A 317 -7.96 18.15 -0.95
N LYS A 318 -9.13 18.82 -0.81
CA LYS A 318 -9.36 19.80 0.27
C LYS A 318 -9.24 19.17 1.66
N LYS A 319 -8.40 19.77 2.50
CA LYS A 319 -8.16 19.35 3.90
C LYS A 319 -7.67 17.90 4.08
N SER A 320 -7.10 17.28 3.04
CA SER A 320 -6.53 15.95 3.15
C SER A 320 -5.25 15.98 3.99
N THR A 321 -4.98 14.87 4.68
CA THR A 321 -3.71 14.66 5.37
C THR A 321 -2.70 14.08 4.37
N VAL A 322 -1.48 14.56 4.36
CA VAL A 322 -0.34 13.96 3.66
C VAL A 322 0.53 13.24 4.66
N ILE A 323 0.68 11.95 4.49
CA ILE A 323 1.54 11.09 5.32
C ILE A 323 2.73 10.69 4.46
N LEU A 324 3.92 11.17 4.85
CA LEU A 324 5.16 10.90 4.12
C LEU A 324 6.05 9.93 4.89
N ARG A 325 6.58 8.94 4.19
CA ARG A 325 7.65 8.05 4.64
C ARG A 325 8.83 8.14 3.68
N ILE A 326 10.03 8.28 4.22
CA ILE A 326 11.27 8.28 3.45
C ILE A 326 12.06 7.04 3.84
N ASN A 327 12.27 6.15 2.87
CA ASN A 327 13.00 4.90 3.02
C ASN A 327 14.29 4.97 2.19
N ASP A 328 15.28 5.68 2.68
CA ASP A 328 16.57 5.75 2.02
C ASP A 328 17.73 5.57 3.00
N LYS A 329 18.90 5.24 2.43
CA LYS A 329 20.14 5.07 3.18
C LYS A 329 20.90 6.39 3.36
N SER A 330 20.42 7.48 2.80
CA SER A 330 21.16 8.74 2.60
C SER A 330 20.79 9.82 3.62
N ASN A 331 20.20 9.46 4.76
CA ASN A 331 19.81 10.41 5.82
C ASN A 331 19.02 11.63 5.33
N MET A 332 18.14 11.44 4.32
CA MET A 332 17.30 12.52 3.76
C MET A 332 16.32 13.12 4.78
N LYS A 333 16.25 12.54 5.99
CA LYS A 333 15.54 13.12 7.13
C LYS A 333 16.09 14.48 7.54
N CYS A 334 17.35 14.80 7.20
CA CYS A 334 17.91 16.15 7.43
C CYS A 334 17.17 17.25 6.67
N PHE A 335 16.40 16.90 5.63
CA PHE A 335 15.56 17.83 4.87
C PHE A 335 14.08 17.78 5.28
N GLU A 336 13.77 17.27 6.46
CA GLU A 336 12.38 17.10 6.94
C GLU A 336 11.55 18.37 6.83
N GLU A 337 12.12 19.52 7.17
CA GLU A 337 11.41 20.80 7.07
C GLU A 337 11.10 21.18 5.62
N SER A 338 12.02 20.93 4.69
CA SER A 338 11.80 21.17 3.26
C SER A 338 10.71 20.26 2.71
N TYR A 339 10.72 18.99 3.08
CA TYR A 339 9.63 18.07 2.72
C TYR A 339 8.29 18.53 3.32
N ARG A 340 8.29 18.95 4.57
CA ARG A 340 7.09 19.50 5.23
C ARG A 340 6.56 20.70 4.48
N LEU A 341 7.42 21.67 4.18
CA LEU A 341 7.05 22.89 3.47
C LEU A 341 6.36 22.59 2.13
N PHE A 342 7.02 21.81 1.29
CA PHE A 342 6.53 21.60 -0.08
C PHE A 342 5.37 20.59 -0.16
N PHE A 343 5.37 19.53 0.61
CA PHE A 343 4.28 18.57 0.61
C PHE A 343 3.05 19.06 1.39
N SER A 344 3.17 20.04 2.30
CA SER A 344 2.01 20.70 2.91
C SER A 344 1.39 21.77 2.01
N LYS A 345 2.09 22.19 0.95
CA LYS A 345 1.67 23.29 0.08
C LYS A 345 1.16 24.48 0.90
N GLU A 346 2.06 25.12 1.64
CA GLU A 346 1.75 26.30 2.47
C GLU A 346 0.56 26.10 3.42
N ASN A 347 0.50 24.93 4.08
CA ASN A 347 -0.56 24.51 5.01
C ASN A 347 -1.93 24.19 4.36
N TYR A 348 -1.98 23.99 3.06
CA TYR A 348 -3.19 23.46 2.41
C TYR A 348 -3.49 22.02 2.83
N PHE A 349 -2.43 21.22 3.06
CA PHE A 349 -2.51 19.85 3.57
C PHE A 349 -2.02 19.76 5.01
N ILE A 350 -2.63 18.87 5.80
CA ILE A 350 -2.08 18.48 7.11
C ILE A 350 -0.95 17.49 6.85
N PHE A 351 0.28 17.85 7.20
CA PHE A 351 1.44 17.03 6.90
C PHE A 351 1.92 16.23 8.13
N LYS A 352 2.27 14.96 7.93
CA LYS A 352 2.82 14.07 8.96
C LYS A 352 3.94 13.20 8.39
N PHE A 353 5.06 13.11 9.11
CA PHE A 353 6.04 12.06 8.90
C PHE A 353 5.65 10.80 9.65
N ILE A 354 5.93 9.63 9.04
CA ILE A 354 5.82 8.34 9.71
C ILE A 354 7.11 7.55 9.56
N GLU A 355 7.44 6.79 10.58
CA GLU A 355 8.48 5.78 10.55
C GLU A 355 7.94 4.47 9.96
N ASN A 356 8.87 3.53 9.74
CA ASN A 356 8.50 2.19 9.32
C ASN A 356 7.60 1.51 10.36
N ILE A 357 6.49 0.97 9.90
CA ILE A 357 5.59 0.20 10.75
C ILE A 357 6.30 -1.09 11.15
N LYS A 358 6.35 -1.39 12.44
CA LYS A 358 6.92 -2.63 12.94
C LYS A 358 6.19 -3.82 12.32
N ILE A 359 6.95 -4.85 11.95
CA ILE A 359 6.41 -6.04 11.26
C ILE A 359 5.28 -6.71 12.07
N GLU A 360 5.41 -6.76 13.39
CA GLU A 360 4.39 -7.33 14.26
C GLU A 360 3.04 -6.61 14.12
N ASN A 361 3.08 -5.27 14.07
CA ASN A 361 1.87 -4.45 13.89
C ASN A 361 1.27 -4.60 12.48
N LEU A 362 2.13 -4.74 11.45
CA LEU A 362 1.69 -4.98 10.08
C LEU A 362 0.96 -6.32 9.98
N LEU A 363 1.57 -7.38 10.52
CA LEU A 363 1.01 -8.74 10.47
C LEU A 363 -0.24 -8.89 11.34
N ASP A 364 -0.28 -8.26 12.53
CA ASP A 364 -1.51 -8.21 13.34
C ASP A 364 -2.66 -7.57 12.58
N ASN A 365 -2.40 -6.43 11.92
CA ASN A 365 -3.43 -5.77 11.12
C ASN A 365 -3.82 -6.60 9.88
N ALA A 366 -2.87 -7.26 9.21
CA ALA A 366 -3.16 -8.16 8.10
C ALA A 366 -4.03 -9.34 8.54
N ASP A 367 -3.75 -9.93 9.69
CA ASP A 367 -4.54 -10.99 10.28
C ASP A 367 -5.98 -10.52 10.57
N GLN A 368 -6.14 -9.35 11.20
CA GLN A 368 -7.44 -8.75 11.45
C GLN A 368 -8.24 -8.52 10.16
N LEU A 369 -7.60 -8.01 9.10
CA LEU A 369 -8.24 -7.82 7.80
C LEU A 369 -8.74 -9.12 7.16
N VAL A 370 -8.06 -10.24 7.40
CA VAL A 370 -8.48 -11.54 6.87
C VAL A 370 -9.64 -12.12 7.66
N TYR A 371 -9.63 -12.01 8.99
CA TYR A 371 -10.64 -12.64 9.85
C TYR A 371 -11.86 -11.76 10.13
N CYS A 372 -11.66 -10.44 10.25
CA CYS A 372 -12.74 -9.49 10.57
C CYS A 372 -13.20 -8.69 9.33
N GLY A 373 -12.38 -8.68 8.26
CA GLY A 373 -12.62 -7.83 7.10
C GLY A 373 -12.29 -6.35 7.36
N TRP A 374 -12.54 -5.53 6.36
CA TRP A 374 -12.44 -4.08 6.46
C TRP A 374 -13.80 -3.45 6.19
N LYS A 375 -14.24 -2.48 7.03
CA LYS A 375 -15.58 -1.85 6.96
C LYS A 375 -15.93 -1.26 5.59
N LYS A 376 -14.95 -0.93 4.77
CA LYS A 376 -15.14 -0.39 3.42
C LYS A 376 -14.75 -1.39 2.32
N GLU A 377 -14.28 -2.58 2.64
CA GLU A 377 -14.08 -3.62 1.63
C GLU A 377 -15.40 -4.32 1.37
N ALA A 378 -15.88 -4.23 0.13
CA ALA A 378 -17.01 -5.01 -0.33
C ALA A 378 -16.54 -6.46 -0.43
N ILE A 379 -16.99 -7.32 0.45
CA ILE A 379 -16.77 -8.75 0.32
C ILE A 379 -17.63 -9.17 -0.87
N PRO A 380 -17.04 -9.67 -1.98
CA PRO A 380 -17.83 -10.28 -3.03
C PRO A 380 -18.60 -11.41 -2.34
N VAL A 381 -19.91 -11.27 -2.25
CA VAL A 381 -20.75 -12.41 -1.88
C VAL A 381 -20.53 -13.39 -3.04
N ILE A 382 -19.56 -14.30 -2.88
CA ILE A 382 -19.55 -15.50 -3.68
C ILE A 382 -20.86 -16.16 -3.26
N HIS A 383 -21.90 -15.96 -4.08
CA HIS A 383 -23.00 -16.89 -4.11
C HIS A 383 -22.35 -18.23 -4.52
N ALA A 384 -21.82 -18.97 -3.58
CA ALA A 384 -21.97 -20.39 -3.65
C ALA A 384 -23.48 -20.53 -3.92
N LYS A 385 -23.84 -20.97 -5.15
CA LYS A 385 -25.20 -21.32 -5.47
C LYS A 385 -25.60 -22.27 -4.34
N LYS A 386 -26.22 -21.73 -3.28
CA LYS A 386 -26.86 -22.58 -2.29
C LYS A 386 -27.84 -23.37 -3.12
N SER A 387 -27.63 -24.67 -3.20
CA SER A 387 -28.57 -25.56 -3.89
C SER A 387 -29.96 -25.25 -3.34
N LEU A 388 -30.99 -25.40 -4.14
CA LEU A 388 -32.38 -25.23 -3.68
C LEU A 388 -32.63 -25.97 -2.35
N LEU A 389 -31.97 -27.12 -2.15
CA LEU A 389 -31.98 -27.86 -0.90
C LEU A 389 -31.35 -27.11 0.29
N ALA A 390 -30.20 -26.42 0.09
CA ALA A 390 -29.59 -25.65 1.16
C ALA A 390 -30.41 -24.42 1.55
N LYS A 391 -31.11 -23.79 0.58
CA LYS A 391 -32.11 -22.73 0.88
C LYS A 391 -33.32 -23.26 1.65
N PHE A 392 -33.75 -24.47 1.36
CA PHE A 392 -34.85 -25.11 2.04
C PHE A 392 -34.49 -25.47 3.50
N PHE A 393 -33.27 -25.93 3.74
CA PHE A 393 -32.78 -26.21 5.10
C PHE A 393 -32.60 -24.94 5.93
N ASP A 394 -32.09 -23.83 5.36
CA ASP A 394 -31.97 -22.55 6.08
C ASP A 394 -33.35 -21.97 6.47
N THR A 395 -34.45 -22.25 5.69
CA THR A 395 -35.80 -21.79 6.01
C THR A 395 -36.56 -22.66 7.02
N LEU A 396 -36.10 -23.91 7.22
CA LEU A 396 -36.71 -24.85 8.16
C LEU A 396 -36.06 -24.84 9.55
N PHE A 397 -34.83 -24.32 9.68
CA PHE A 397 -34.03 -24.42 10.90
C PHE A 397 -33.49 -23.09 11.43
N ASN A 398 -33.96 -21.93 10.89
CA ASN A 398 -33.79 -20.59 11.47
C ASN A 398 -35.09 -20.02 11.98
#